data_ad6502f5c6bc97be7c991fc75ddc012a
#
_entry.id   ad6502f5c6bc97be7c991fc75ddc012a
#
_cell.length_a   1.000
_cell.length_b   1.000
_cell.length_c   1.000
_cell.angle_alpha   90.00
_cell.angle_beta   90.00
_cell.angle_gamma   90.00
#
_symmetry.space_group_name_H-M   'P 1'
#
loop_
_entity.id
_entity.type
_entity.pdbx_description
1 polymer ?
#
loop_
_entity_poly.entity_id
_entity_poly.type
_entity_poly.pdbx_seq_one_letter_code
_entity_poly.pdbx_strand_id
1 'polypeptide(L)'
;MAAAAHDPAGAYDLLVIGGGINGTGIARDAAGRGLRVLLCERGDLAEFTSSSSTKLIHGGLRYLEYYEFRLVREALAERERLLRLAPHIIWPLRFVLPHDEGLRPAWMLRVGLFLYDHLARLRTLPGSRMVRLRTSPVGAPLQARLTRGFLYSDCWVEDSRLVVLNAMDAQARGAEIRTRTGVEAARRQGEGWIATLRDGASGRSETVRATAVVNAAGPWVSETLGGTLGIDSRAAVRLIKGSHIVVPRLYEGEQAYILQQPDTRIIFAIPYERDFTLIGTTDVPYEAEPGPVAISPEETRYLCDCINRSFARRIGPEDVVWSYSGVRPLYDDAAANASAVTRDYVLDVAEADGTRPALSVFGGKITTYRRLAEHAIEKLKPYFPGLAPAWTGDAPLPGGAMPGADFDAFLAALRREAPFLPDETARRLARAYGTNAREILRGARSLADLGEAFDGGLTGAEVDYLVRHEWARTPDDILWRRSKLGLRTGPDSAARLAAHLTRGRAEAA
;
A
#
# COMPACT_ATOMS: atom_id res chain seq x y z
N MET A 1 18.01 -36.63 11.74
CA MET A 1 17.91 -35.40 10.98
C MET A 1 19.11 -34.55 11.35
N ALA A 2 20.10 -34.44 10.46
CA ALA A 2 21.30 -33.68 10.70
C ALA A 2 20.98 -32.19 10.66
N ALA A 3 21.27 -31.43 11.71
CA ALA A 3 21.25 -30.01 11.76
C ALA A 3 22.27 -29.49 10.73
N ALA A 4 21.81 -28.70 9.75
CA ALA A 4 22.68 -28.01 8.84
C ALA A 4 23.63 -27.10 9.65
N ALA A 5 24.94 -27.25 9.43
CA ALA A 5 25.97 -26.45 10.05
C ALA A 5 25.70 -24.96 9.82
N HIS A 6 25.63 -24.20 10.89
CA HIS A 6 25.58 -22.74 10.85
C HIS A 6 26.88 -22.21 10.25
N ASP A 7 26.78 -21.64 9.06
CA ASP A 7 27.85 -20.90 8.41
C ASP A 7 27.95 -19.47 9.01
N PRO A 8 29.13 -18.83 9.04
CA PRO A 8 29.44 -17.71 9.92
C PRO A 8 28.59 -16.47 9.68
N ALA A 9 28.48 -15.65 10.71
CA ALA A 9 27.74 -14.39 10.80
C ALA A 9 27.68 -13.61 9.47
N GLY A 10 26.47 -13.37 8.94
CA GLY A 10 26.21 -12.49 7.80
C GLY A 10 25.81 -13.14 6.48
N ALA A 11 25.49 -14.43 6.44
CA ALA A 11 24.98 -15.08 5.22
C ALA A 11 23.45 -15.21 5.23
N TYR A 12 22.80 -14.67 4.22
CA TYR A 12 21.35 -14.75 3.99
C TYR A 12 21.07 -15.67 2.79
N ASP A 13 19.87 -16.24 2.76
CA ASP A 13 19.40 -16.95 1.58
C ASP A 13 18.91 -15.93 0.55
N LEU A 14 18.26 -14.86 1.00
CA LEU A 14 17.67 -13.84 0.14
C LEU A 14 17.97 -12.43 0.64
N LEU A 15 18.55 -11.58 -0.22
CA LEU A 15 18.60 -10.14 -0.04
C LEU A 15 17.49 -9.47 -0.85
N VAL A 16 16.60 -8.73 -0.20
CA VAL A 16 15.51 -7.97 -0.82
C VAL A 16 15.84 -6.48 -0.79
N ILE A 17 15.91 -5.85 -1.95
CA ILE A 17 16.18 -4.41 -2.12
C ILE A 17 14.86 -3.69 -2.35
N GLY A 18 14.45 -2.85 -1.38
CA GLY A 18 13.23 -2.04 -1.41
C GLY A 18 12.16 -2.45 -0.41
N GLY A 19 11.75 -1.52 0.44
CA GLY A 19 10.74 -1.65 1.50
C GLY A 19 9.33 -1.20 1.10
N GLY A 20 9.00 -1.27 -0.18
CA GLY A 20 7.64 -1.09 -0.69
C GLY A 20 6.81 -2.36 -0.58
N ILE A 21 5.56 -2.31 -1.09
CA ILE A 21 4.60 -3.43 -0.96
C ILE A 21 5.09 -4.74 -1.58
N ASN A 22 5.82 -4.67 -2.72
CA ASN A 22 6.35 -5.86 -3.36
C ASN A 22 7.49 -6.47 -2.54
N GLY A 23 8.46 -5.67 -2.10
CA GLY A 23 9.60 -6.16 -1.32
C GLY A 23 9.20 -6.74 0.02
N THR A 24 8.34 -6.04 0.78
CA THR A 24 7.86 -6.53 2.09
C THR A 24 6.97 -7.77 1.94
N GLY A 25 6.16 -7.85 0.88
CA GLY A 25 5.38 -9.04 0.55
C GLY A 25 6.25 -10.25 0.22
N ILE A 26 7.30 -10.05 -0.59
CA ILE A 26 8.28 -11.10 -0.94
C ILE A 26 9.08 -11.54 0.29
N ALA A 27 9.56 -10.60 1.10
CA ALA A 27 10.27 -10.92 2.34
C ALA A 27 9.39 -11.74 3.30
N ARG A 28 8.11 -11.39 3.44
CA ARG A 28 7.14 -12.12 4.23
C ARG A 28 6.95 -13.56 3.75
N ASP A 29 6.70 -13.74 2.45
CA ASP A 29 6.47 -15.07 1.87
C ASP A 29 7.72 -15.94 2.00
N ALA A 30 8.90 -15.39 1.68
CA ALA A 30 10.19 -16.08 1.76
C ALA A 30 10.54 -16.53 3.19
N ALA A 31 10.42 -15.63 4.17
CA ALA A 31 10.71 -15.94 5.57
C ALA A 31 9.78 -17.03 6.11
N GLY A 32 8.48 -16.97 5.80
CA GLY A 32 7.52 -17.99 6.20
C GLY A 32 7.70 -19.34 5.51
N ARG A 33 8.47 -19.39 4.41
CA ARG A 33 8.90 -20.64 3.76
C ARG A 33 10.25 -21.14 4.23
N GLY A 34 10.85 -20.50 5.25
CA GLY A 34 12.06 -20.95 5.94
C GLY A 34 13.36 -20.34 5.41
N LEU A 35 13.31 -19.33 4.53
CA LEU A 35 14.51 -18.64 4.07
C LEU A 35 14.97 -17.59 5.10
N ARG A 36 16.29 -17.44 5.24
CA ARG A 36 16.92 -16.33 5.97
C ARG A 36 16.91 -15.11 5.07
N VAL A 37 16.08 -14.13 5.40
CA VAL A 37 15.84 -12.95 4.55
C VAL A 37 16.41 -11.71 5.20
N LEU A 38 17.14 -10.91 4.41
CA LEU A 38 17.47 -9.53 4.72
C LEU A 38 16.72 -8.62 3.76
N LEU A 39 15.92 -7.70 4.27
CA LEU A 39 15.32 -6.62 3.50
C LEU A 39 16.00 -5.30 3.85
N CYS A 40 16.49 -4.59 2.83
CA CYS A 40 17.05 -3.25 2.95
C CYS A 40 16.17 -2.22 2.25
N GLU A 41 15.80 -1.17 2.99
CA GLU A 41 15.11 0.01 2.49
C GLU A 41 15.95 1.25 2.79
N ARG A 42 16.29 2.03 1.75
CA ARG A 42 17.13 3.22 1.89
C ARG A 42 16.50 4.36 2.68
N GLY A 43 15.16 4.42 2.66
CA GLY A 43 14.36 5.36 3.42
C GLY A 43 13.54 4.68 4.50
N ASP A 44 12.30 5.14 4.67
CA ASP A 44 11.31 4.49 5.52
C ASP A 44 10.46 3.49 4.73
N LEU A 45 9.84 2.55 5.42
CA LEU A 45 8.87 1.64 4.81
C LEU A 45 7.73 2.43 4.15
N ALA A 46 7.37 2.05 2.92
CA ALA A 46 6.33 2.70 2.13
C ALA A 46 6.58 4.18 1.81
N GLU A 47 7.78 4.70 1.88
CA GLU A 47 8.06 6.14 1.72
C GLU A 47 7.63 6.71 0.37
N PHE A 48 7.64 5.89 -0.69
CA PHE A 48 7.36 6.35 -2.05
C PHE A 48 6.00 5.85 -2.58
N THR A 49 5.99 5.16 -3.71
CA THR A 49 4.78 4.74 -4.45
C THR A 49 3.75 4.01 -3.57
N SER A 50 4.20 3.20 -2.62
CA SER A 50 3.32 2.34 -1.82
C SER A 50 2.47 3.07 -0.78
N SER A 51 2.76 4.33 -0.44
CA SER A 51 1.90 5.19 0.38
C SER A 51 1.10 6.21 -0.45
N SER A 52 1.38 6.28 -1.74
CA SER A 52 0.84 7.29 -2.67
C SER A 52 -0.21 6.71 -3.62
N SER A 53 -0.82 5.57 -3.26
CA SER A 53 -1.89 4.93 -4.04
C SER A 53 -3.24 5.66 -3.87
N THR A 54 -4.24 5.26 -4.64
CA THR A 54 -5.65 5.67 -4.42
C THR A 54 -6.30 4.95 -3.22
N LYS A 55 -5.53 4.12 -2.50
CA LYS A 55 -5.95 3.38 -1.28
C LYS A 55 -7.12 2.43 -1.51
N LEU A 56 -7.07 1.71 -2.63
CA LEU A 56 -8.11 0.76 -3.03
C LEU A 56 -7.53 -0.64 -3.25
N ILE A 57 -8.23 -1.64 -2.70
CA ILE A 57 -8.12 -3.04 -3.12
C ILE A 57 -9.30 -3.32 -4.02
N HIS A 58 -9.05 -3.38 -5.32
CA HIS A 58 -10.10 -3.42 -6.33
C HIS A 58 -9.77 -4.35 -7.50
N GLY A 59 -10.81 -4.87 -8.15
CA GLY A 59 -10.66 -5.74 -9.32
C GLY A 59 -10.24 -5.03 -10.60
N GLY A 60 -10.36 -3.68 -10.63
CA GLY A 60 -10.03 -2.91 -11.82
C GLY A 60 -11.07 -3.03 -12.93
N LEU A 61 -12.30 -2.57 -12.67
CA LEU A 61 -13.44 -2.62 -13.61
C LEU A 61 -13.07 -2.19 -15.05
N ARG A 62 -12.22 -1.18 -15.18
CA ARG A 62 -11.77 -0.66 -16.48
C ARG A 62 -10.98 -1.69 -17.32
N TYR A 63 -10.33 -2.67 -16.69
CA TYR A 63 -9.54 -3.66 -17.45
C TYR A 63 -10.43 -4.64 -18.25
N LEU A 64 -11.72 -4.73 -17.93
CA LEU A 64 -12.69 -5.46 -18.75
C LEU A 64 -12.83 -4.87 -20.17
N GLU A 65 -12.57 -3.57 -20.32
CA GLU A 65 -12.58 -2.90 -21.63
C GLU A 65 -11.43 -3.34 -22.54
N TYR A 66 -10.33 -3.80 -21.92
CA TYR A 66 -9.15 -4.33 -22.59
C TYR A 66 -9.13 -5.87 -22.64
N TYR A 67 -10.27 -6.50 -22.29
CA TYR A 67 -10.42 -7.97 -22.25
C TYR A 67 -9.45 -8.69 -21.29
N GLU A 68 -8.93 -7.99 -20.28
CA GLU A 68 -8.00 -8.50 -19.27
C GLU A 68 -8.74 -9.30 -18.17
N PHE A 69 -9.54 -10.28 -18.56
CA PHE A 69 -10.40 -11.06 -17.65
C PHE A 69 -9.61 -11.82 -16.60
N ARG A 70 -8.42 -12.36 -16.96
CA ARG A 70 -7.55 -13.07 -16.04
C ARG A 70 -7.11 -12.16 -14.90
N LEU A 71 -6.63 -10.97 -15.25
CA LEU A 71 -6.14 -9.96 -14.30
C LEU A 71 -7.25 -9.49 -13.35
N VAL A 72 -8.45 -9.23 -13.89
CA VAL A 72 -9.63 -8.86 -13.08
C VAL A 72 -10.02 -9.98 -12.13
N ARG A 73 -10.06 -11.24 -12.60
CA ARG A 73 -10.39 -12.39 -11.77
C ARG A 73 -9.41 -12.58 -10.62
N GLU A 74 -8.11 -12.46 -10.88
CA GLU A 74 -7.06 -12.57 -9.87
C GLU A 74 -7.19 -11.45 -8.84
N ALA A 75 -7.37 -10.21 -9.28
CA ALA A 75 -7.53 -9.06 -8.40
C ALA A 75 -8.77 -9.18 -7.51
N LEU A 76 -9.91 -9.66 -8.04
CA LEU A 76 -11.12 -9.89 -7.27
C LEU A 76 -10.95 -11.02 -6.23
N ALA A 77 -10.22 -12.08 -6.58
CA ALA A 77 -9.91 -13.16 -5.64
C ALA A 77 -9.00 -12.68 -4.50
N GLU A 78 -7.97 -11.88 -4.83
CA GLU A 78 -7.09 -11.28 -3.81
C GLU A 78 -7.83 -10.25 -2.95
N ARG A 79 -8.75 -9.48 -3.49
CA ARG A 79 -9.62 -8.58 -2.72
C ARG A 79 -10.36 -9.32 -1.60
N GLU A 80 -11.00 -10.44 -1.93
CA GLU A 80 -11.73 -11.25 -0.96
C GLU A 80 -10.80 -11.86 0.11
N ARG A 81 -9.58 -12.27 -0.29
CA ARG A 81 -8.57 -12.76 0.67
C ARG A 81 -8.10 -11.67 1.60
N LEU A 82 -7.64 -10.55 1.07
CA LEU A 82 -7.08 -9.45 1.84
C LEU A 82 -8.11 -8.86 2.82
N LEU A 83 -9.38 -8.81 2.45
CA LEU A 83 -10.47 -8.41 3.33
C LEU A 83 -10.56 -9.29 4.59
N ARG A 84 -10.28 -10.61 4.46
CA ARG A 84 -10.25 -11.54 5.60
C ARG A 84 -8.94 -11.50 6.37
N LEU A 85 -7.82 -11.29 5.67
CA LEU A 85 -6.48 -11.34 6.28
C LEU A 85 -6.15 -10.10 7.10
N ALA A 86 -6.76 -8.96 6.76
CA ALA A 86 -6.49 -7.67 7.39
C ALA A 86 -7.75 -6.80 7.54
N PRO A 87 -8.82 -7.28 8.23
CA PRO A 87 -10.12 -6.60 8.31
C PRO A 87 -10.05 -5.24 9.04
N HIS A 88 -9.00 -4.99 9.79
CA HIS A 88 -8.76 -3.71 10.46
C HIS A 88 -8.32 -2.62 9.49
N ILE A 89 -7.48 -2.91 8.50
CA ILE A 89 -6.95 -1.92 7.54
C ILE A 89 -7.61 -2.02 6.15
N ILE A 90 -8.42 -3.06 5.90
CA ILE A 90 -9.13 -3.26 4.65
C ILE A 90 -10.61 -3.47 4.97
N TRP A 91 -11.49 -2.68 4.36
CA TRP A 91 -12.94 -2.78 4.58
C TRP A 91 -13.75 -2.52 3.32
N PRO A 92 -14.99 -3.03 3.26
CA PRO A 92 -15.87 -2.82 2.13
C PRO A 92 -16.09 -1.34 1.82
N LEU A 93 -16.07 -0.98 0.54
CA LEU A 93 -16.37 0.35 0.05
C LEU A 93 -17.35 0.26 -1.13
N ARG A 94 -18.49 0.94 -1.01
CA ARG A 94 -19.48 1.02 -2.09
C ARG A 94 -19.13 2.17 -3.02
N PHE A 95 -19.13 1.90 -4.31
CA PHE A 95 -18.89 2.89 -5.35
C PHE A 95 -20.18 3.26 -6.06
N VAL A 96 -20.35 4.54 -6.30
CA VAL A 96 -21.35 5.11 -7.19
C VAL A 96 -20.64 5.47 -8.49
N LEU A 97 -21.09 4.90 -9.60
CA LEU A 97 -20.71 5.26 -10.96
C LEU A 97 -21.85 6.05 -11.59
N PRO A 98 -21.87 7.38 -11.54
CA PRO A 98 -22.88 8.19 -12.22
C PRO A 98 -22.77 7.97 -13.74
N HIS A 99 -23.91 7.79 -14.39
CA HIS A 99 -23.97 7.66 -15.85
C HIS A 99 -24.27 9.01 -16.48
N ASP A 100 -23.38 9.45 -17.35
CA ASP A 100 -23.54 10.65 -18.19
C ASP A 100 -23.81 10.21 -19.64
N GLU A 101 -24.75 10.87 -20.32
CA GLU A 101 -25.19 10.47 -21.67
C GLU A 101 -24.10 10.62 -22.74
N GLY A 102 -23.11 11.49 -22.51
CA GLY A 102 -21.96 11.66 -23.40
C GLY A 102 -20.87 10.58 -23.31
N LEU A 103 -21.07 9.58 -22.44
CA LEU A 103 -20.08 8.53 -22.17
C LEU A 103 -20.58 7.15 -22.66
N ARG A 104 -20.02 6.07 -22.10
CA ARG A 104 -20.37 4.69 -22.50
C ARG A 104 -21.86 4.38 -22.29
N PRO A 105 -22.50 3.65 -23.20
CA PRO A 105 -23.89 3.24 -23.05
C PRO A 105 -24.16 2.50 -21.73
N ALA A 106 -25.28 2.80 -21.08
CA ALA A 106 -25.63 2.20 -19.77
C ALA A 106 -25.72 0.66 -19.81
N TRP A 107 -26.16 0.08 -20.93
CA TRP A 107 -26.22 -1.37 -21.09
C TRP A 107 -24.82 -2.01 -21.07
N MET A 108 -23.82 -1.37 -21.68
CA MET A 108 -22.43 -1.84 -21.68
C MET A 108 -21.84 -1.83 -20.27
N LEU A 109 -22.07 -0.75 -19.50
CA LEU A 109 -21.68 -0.68 -18.10
C LEU A 109 -22.36 -1.77 -17.27
N ARG A 110 -23.65 -2.07 -17.55
CA ARG A 110 -24.38 -3.12 -16.86
C ARG A 110 -23.80 -4.51 -17.13
N VAL A 111 -23.43 -4.80 -18.38
CA VAL A 111 -22.77 -6.07 -18.76
C VAL A 111 -21.38 -6.15 -18.10
N GLY A 112 -20.58 -5.08 -18.13
CA GLY A 112 -19.28 -5.04 -17.47
C GLY A 112 -19.37 -5.28 -15.96
N LEU A 113 -20.33 -4.66 -15.28
CA LEU A 113 -20.57 -4.86 -13.86
C LEU A 113 -21.09 -6.26 -13.53
N PHE A 114 -21.93 -6.83 -14.39
CA PHE A 114 -22.35 -8.23 -14.25
C PHE A 114 -21.16 -9.19 -14.34
N LEU A 115 -20.28 -9.01 -15.30
CA LEU A 115 -19.05 -9.80 -15.40
C LEU A 115 -18.16 -9.59 -14.16
N TYR A 116 -18.00 -8.36 -13.72
CA TYR A 116 -17.22 -8.01 -12.53
C TYR A 116 -17.72 -8.74 -11.27
N ASP A 117 -19.01 -8.81 -11.08
CA ASP A 117 -19.62 -9.52 -9.96
C ASP A 117 -19.44 -11.05 -10.02
N HIS A 118 -19.23 -11.63 -11.24
CA HIS A 118 -19.25 -13.08 -11.46
C HIS A 118 -17.89 -13.71 -11.78
N LEU A 119 -16.87 -12.91 -12.10
CA LEU A 119 -15.53 -13.41 -12.44
C LEU A 119 -14.82 -14.09 -11.27
N ALA A 120 -15.07 -13.66 -10.02
CA ALA A 120 -14.60 -14.36 -8.83
C ALA A 120 -15.73 -15.17 -8.19
N ARG A 121 -15.42 -16.39 -7.74
CA ARG A 121 -16.39 -17.31 -7.13
C ARG A 121 -16.83 -16.91 -5.70
N LEU A 122 -15.96 -16.16 -5.01
CA LEU A 122 -16.20 -15.73 -3.62
C LEU A 122 -16.88 -14.36 -3.62
N ARG A 123 -17.97 -14.23 -2.85
CA ARG A 123 -18.77 -13.00 -2.78
C ARG A 123 -19.12 -12.70 -1.33
N THR A 124 -18.26 -11.95 -0.66
CA THR A 124 -18.59 -11.36 0.65
C THR A 124 -19.24 -9.98 0.49
N LEU A 125 -19.03 -9.34 -0.67
CA LEU A 125 -19.50 -7.98 -0.93
C LEU A 125 -20.82 -7.96 -1.72
N PRO A 126 -21.69 -6.97 -1.47
CA PRO A 126 -22.94 -6.81 -2.24
C PRO A 126 -22.67 -6.59 -3.73
N GLY A 127 -23.42 -7.28 -4.57
CA GLY A 127 -23.35 -7.16 -6.03
C GLY A 127 -23.73 -5.78 -6.57
N SER A 128 -23.50 -5.58 -7.85
CA SER A 128 -23.83 -4.33 -8.54
C SER A 128 -25.30 -4.20 -8.84
N ARG A 129 -25.80 -2.95 -8.82
CA ARG A 129 -27.16 -2.61 -9.20
C ARG A 129 -27.26 -1.21 -9.80
N MET A 130 -28.23 -0.98 -10.63
CA MET A 130 -28.59 0.35 -11.11
C MET A 130 -29.32 1.14 -10.01
N VAL A 131 -29.10 2.45 -9.98
CA VAL A 131 -29.75 3.36 -9.04
C VAL A 131 -30.26 4.61 -9.76
N ARG A 132 -31.44 5.09 -9.34
CA ARG A 132 -32.00 6.38 -9.75
C ARG A 132 -31.42 7.47 -8.83
N LEU A 133 -30.49 8.27 -9.33
CA LEU A 133 -29.77 9.26 -8.51
C LEU A 133 -30.68 10.36 -7.98
N ARG A 134 -31.72 10.78 -8.75
CA ARG A 134 -32.66 11.83 -8.32
C ARG A 134 -33.43 11.50 -7.04
N THR A 135 -33.64 10.22 -6.74
CA THR A 135 -34.46 9.75 -5.61
C THR A 135 -33.66 8.98 -4.56
N SER A 136 -32.34 8.84 -4.78
CA SER A 136 -31.45 8.09 -3.88
C SER A 136 -30.56 9.05 -3.11
N PRO A 137 -30.30 8.80 -1.80
CA PRO A 137 -29.36 9.60 -1.02
C PRO A 137 -27.96 9.70 -1.66
N VAL A 138 -27.50 8.65 -2.36
CA VAL A 138 -26.19 8.67 -3.04
C VAL A 138 -26.16 9.60 -4.25
N GLY A 139 -27.28 10.09 -4.72
CA GLY A 139 -27.34 11.10 -5.78
C GLY A 139 -27.43 12.54 -5.26
N ALA A 140 -27.74 12.73 -3.98
CA ALA A 140 -27.93 14.07 -3.39
C ALA A 140 -26.76 15.05 -3.61
N PRO A 141 -25.48 14.64 -3.52
CA PRO A 141 -24.36 15.56 -3.72
C PRO A 141 -24.05 15.82 -5.20
N LEU A 142 -24.70 15.10 -6.14
CA LEU A 142 -24.39 15.18 -7.55
C LEU A 142 -25.22 16.26 -8.25
N GLN A 143 -24.74 16.72 -9.40
CA GLN A 143 -25.49 17.63 -10.24
C GLN A 143 -26.80 17.00 -10.73
N ALA A 144 -27.87 17.79 -10.79
CA ALA A 144 -29.24 17.35 -11.12
C ALA A 144 -29.36 16.69 -12.51
N ARG A 145 -28.45 16.97 -13.45
CA ARG A 145 -28.41 16.33 -14.78
C ARG A 145 -28.07 14.84 -14.72
N LEU A 146 -27.38 14.39 -13.65
CA LEU A 146 -27.03 13.00 -13.44
C LEU A 146 -28.21 12.26 -12.81
N THR A 147 -29.01 11.60 -13.63
CA THR A 147 -30.30 11.02 -13.22
C THR A 147 -30.23 9.56 -12.82
N ARG A 148 -29.23 8.83 -13.30
CA ARG A 148 -29.04 7.40 -13.07
C ARG A 148 -27.56 7.08 -12.86
N GLY A 149 -27.27 5.96 -12.22
CA GLY A 149 -25.94 5.46 -12.00
C GLY A 149 -25.94 3.99 -11.61
N PHE A 150 -24.78 3.48 -11.30
CA PHE A 150 -24.58 2.11 -10.84
C PHE A 150 -23.87 2.11 -9.50
N LEU A 151 -24.28 1.17 -8.64
CA LEU A 151 -23.59 0.83 -7.40
C LEU A 151 -22.82 -0.46 -7.61
N TYR A 152 -21.59 -0.52 -7.16
CA TYR A 152 -20.80 -1.75 -7.09
C TYR A 152 -19.87 -1.72 -5.87
N SER A 153 -19.16 -2.82 -5.58
CA SER A 153 -18.34 -2.94 -4.38
C SER A 153 -16.90 -3.22 -4.72
N ASP A 154 -16.01 -2.54 -4.01
CA ASP A 154 -14.60 -2.86 -3.86
C ASP A 154 -14.21 -2.66 -2.38
N CYS A 155 -12.93 -2.46 -2.08
CA CYS A 155 -12.47 -2.23 -0.72
C CYS A 155 -11.54 -1.01 -0.65
N TRP A 156 -11.62 -0.32 0.48
CA TRP A 156 -10.58 0.58 0.96
C TRP A 156 -9.39 -0.20 1.50
N VAL A 157 -8.21 0.41 1.51
CA VAL A 157 -7.03 -0.08 2.21
C VAL A 157 -6.19 1.07 2.78
N GLU A 158 -5.67 0.89 3.97
CA GLU A 158 -4.56 1.69 4.49
C GLU A 158 -3.26 1.17 3.86
N ASP A 159 -2.86 1.79 2.75
CA ASP A 159 -1.80 1.30 1.88
C ASP A 159 -0.43 1.20 2.57
N SER A 160 0.00 2.25 3.26
CA SER A 160 1.26 2.24 4.00
C SER A 160 1.23 1.27 5.18
N ARG A 161 0.08 1.15 5.87
CA ARG A 161 -0.10 0.14 6.93
C ARG A 161 0.07 -1.27 6.38
N LEU A 162 -0.48 -1.56 5.19
CA LEU A 162 -0.33 -2.86 4.54
C LEU A 162 1.14 -3.23 4.33
N VAL A 163 1.98 -2.27 3.93
CA VAL A 163 3.44 -2.47 3.79
C VAL A 163 4.08 -2.79 5.14
N VAL A 164 3.82 -1.96 6.16
CA VAL A 164 4.40 -2.10 7.50
C VAL A 164 4.03 -3.46 8.12
N LEU A 165 2.76 -3.86 8.01
CA LEU A 165 2.30 -5.15 8.56
C LEU A 165 2.94 -6.35 7.84
N ASN A 166 3.23 -6.26 6.54
CA ASN A 166 4.00 -7.31 5.85
C ASN A 166 5.45 -7.38 6.38
N ALA A 167 6.09 -6.24 6.60
CA ALA A 167 7.44 -6.19 7.19
C ALA A 167 7.46 -6.76 8.62
N MET A 168 6.47 -6.42 9.46
CA MET A 168 6.33 -6.95 10.82
C MET A 168 6.16 -8.48 10.82
N ASP A 169 5.31 -9.03 9.95
CA ASP A 169 5.11 -10.49 9.88
C ASP A 169 6.35 -11.20 9.31
N ALA A 170 7.07 -10.56 8.37
CA ALA A 170 8.36 -11.07 7.90
C ALA A 170 9.39 -11.14 9.05
N GLN A 171 9.50 -10.07 9.85
CA GLN A 171 10.39 -10.02 11.01
C GLN A 171 10.00 -11.07 12.07
N ALA A 172 8.71 -11.21 12.37
CA ALA A 172 8.22 -12.24 13.32
C ALA A 172 8.53 -13.66 12.86
N ARG A 173 8.85 -13.87 11.56
CA ARG A 173 9.26 -15.14 10.97
C ARG A 173 10.77 -15.25 10.74
N GLY A 174 11.55 -14.33 11.29
CA GLY A 174 13.01 -14.38 11.27
C GLY A 174 13.67 -13.57 10.15
N ALA A 175 12.92 -12.80 9.35
CA ALA A 175 13.55 -11.84 8.43
C ALA A 175 14.17 -10.68 9.21
N GLU A 176 15.32 -10.22 8.76
CA GLU A 176 15.90 -8.97 9.22
C GLU A 176 15.42 -7.83 8.32
N ILE A 177 14.86 -6.77 8.93
CA ILE A 177 14.35 -5.59 8.23
C ILE A 177 15.21 -4.39 8.60
N ARG A 178 15.89 -3.81 7.61
CA ARG A 178 16.73 -2.62 7.78
C ARG A 178 16.16 -1.45 7.00
N THR A 179 15.56 -0.52 7.71
CA THR A 179 15.17 0.78 7.15
C THR A 179 16.34 1.74 7.19
N ARG A 180 16.32 2.75 6.33
CA ARG A 180 17.40 3.74 6.18
C ARG A 180 18.76 3.10 5.90
N THR A 181 18.73 1.96 5.21
CA THR A 181 19.90 1.19 4.82
C THR A 181 19.82 0.94 3.32
N GLY A 182 20.70 1.59 2.58
CA GLY A 182 20.81 1.44 1.13
C GLY A 182 21.73 0.28 0.76
N VAL A 183 21.42 -0.41 -0.34
CA VAL A 183 22.37 -1.33 -1.00
C VAL A 183 23.12 -0.53 -2.07
N GLU A 184 24.39 -0.19 -1.81
CA GLU A 184 25.19 0.63 -2.73
C GLU A 184 25.67 -0.18 -3.93
N ALA A 185 26.08 -1.42 -3.70
CA ALA A 185 26.54 -2.33 -4.75
C ALA A 185 26.31 -3.78 -4.34
N ALA A 186 26.03 -4.64 -5.31
CA ALA A 186 26.05 -6.07 -5.12
C ALA A 186 26.66 -6.74 -6.35
N ARG A 187 27.52 -7.72 -6.12
CA ARG A 187 28.22 -8.44 -7.20
C ARG A 187 28.19 -9.93 -6.96
N ARG A 188 28.16 -10.68 -8.04
CA ARG A 188 28.27 -12.14 -7.99
C ARG A 188 29.68 -12.53 -7.55
N GLN A 189 29.78 -13.38 -6.51
CA GLN A 189 31.05 -13.90 -6.02
C GLN A 189 30.87 -15.29 -5.41
N GLY A 190 31.68 -16.25 -5.84
CA GLY A 190 31.49 -17.65 -5.48
C GLY A 190 30.13 -18.14 -6.00
N GLU A 191 29.38 -18.79 -5.15
CA GLU A 191 28.05 -19.32 -5.47
C GLU A 191 26.88 -18.38 -5.11
N GLY A 192 27.18 -17.15 -4.72
CA GLY A 192 26.19 -16.17 -4.30
C GLY A 192 26.52 -14.73 -4.67
N TRP A 193 26.06 -13.82 -3.85
CA TRP A 193 26.23 -12.39 -3.95
C TRP A 193 26.96 -11.84 -2.74
N ILE A 194 27.78 -10.84 -2.95
CA ILE A 194 28.32 -9.96 -1.92
C ILE A 194 27.75 -8.58 -2.15
N ALA A 195 27.05 -8.04 -1.14
CA ALA A 195 26.44 -6.72 -1.18
C ALA A 195 27.08 -5.78 -0.15
N THR A 196 27.31 -4.54 -0.56
CA THR A 196 27.72 -3.44 0.32
C THR A 196 26.49 -2.67 0.72
N LEU A 197 26.22 -2.63 2.01
CA LEU A 197 25.12 -1.88 2.61
C LEU A 197 25.67 -0.60 3.22
N ARG A 198 24.88 0.48 3.17
CA ARG A 198 25.20 1.74 3.83
C ARG A 198 24.06 2.18 4.73
N ASP A 199 24.37 2.36 6.00
CA ASP A 199 23.45 2.96 6.95
C ASP A 199 23.37 4.48 6.72
N GLY A 200 22.17 4.98 6.43
CA GLY A 200 21.94 6.38 6.09
C GLY A 200 22.08 7.35 7.27
N ALA A 201 21.97 6.85 8.50
CA ALA A 201 22.09 7.68 9.70
C ALA A 201 23.53 7.86 10.15
N SER A 202 24.30 6.77 10.19
CA SER A 202 25.70 6.76 10.64
C SER A 202 26.70 6.93 9.50
N GLY A 203 26.28 6.69 8.26
CA GLY A 203 27.16 6.65 7.08
C GLY A 203 28.10 5.43 7.05
N ARG A 204 27.96 4.47 7.99
CA ARG A 204 28.79 3.26 8.04
C ARG A 204 28.40 2.29 6.94
N SER A 205 29.40 1.70 6.32
CA SER A 205 29.20 0.63 5.34
C SER A 205 29.60 -0.71 5.94
N GLU A 206 28.87 -1.75 5.54
CA GLU A 206 29.15 -3.15 5.89
C GLU A 206 28.92 -4.04 4.68
N THR A 207 29.46 -5.24 4.74
CA THR A 207 29.34 -6.22 3.66
C THR A 207 28.56 -7.43 4.15
N VAL A 208 27.55 -7.86 3.37
CA VAL A 208 26.76 -9.05 3.62
C VAL A 208 26.82 -10.02 2.43
N ARG A 209 26.48 -11.29 2.69
CA ARG A 209 26.40 -12.33 1.65
C ARG A 209 24.96 -12.81 1.51
N ALA A 210 24.55 -13.11 0.28
CA ALA A 210 23.25 -13.72 -0.01
C ALA A 210 23.37 -14.73 -1.16
N THR A 211 22.54 -15.78 -1.12
CA THR A 211 22.44 -16.74 -2.23
C THR A 211 21.75 -16.11 -3.44
N ALA A 212 20.69 -15.36 -3.20
CA ALA A 212 19.91 -14.69 -4.24
C ALA A 212 19.62 -13.23 -3.87
N VAL A 213 19.34 -12.41 -4.89
CA VAL A 213 18.90 -11.01 -4.72
C VAL A 213 17.53 -10.84 -5.36
N VAL A 214 16.67 -10.09 -4.67
CA VAL A 214 15.41 -9.58 -5.22
C VAL A 214 15.49 -8.06 -5.32
N ASN A 215 15.39 -7.55 -6.54
CA ASN A 215 15.29 -6.14 -6.83
C ASN A 215 13.79 -5.75 -6.88
N ALA A 216 13.29 -5.23 -5.77
CA ALA A 216 11.93 -4.71 -5.61
C ALA A 216 11.93 -3.18 -5.42
N ALA A 217 12.89 -2.48 -6.04
CA ALA A 217 13.13 -1.05 -5.87
C ALA A 217 12.08 -0.15 -6.56
N GLY A 218 10.99 -0.70 -7.10
CA GLY A 218 9.88 0.06 -7.68
C GLY A 218 10.34 0.97 -8.82
N PRO A 219 10.15 2.30 -8.74
CA PRO A 219 10.58 3.23 -9.80
C PRO A 219 12.08 3.17 -10.12
N TRP A 220 12.91 2.74 -9.18
CA TRP A 220 14.38 2.60 -9.34
C TRP A 220 14.82 1.22 -9.80
N VAL A 221 13.90 0.34 -10.21
CA VAL A 221 14.23 -1.05 -10.56
C VAL A 221 15.28 -1.15 -11.66
N SER A 222 15.22 -0.31 -12.70
CA SER A 222 16.18 -0.30 -13.81
C SER A 222 17.54 0.26 -13.37
N GLU A 223 17.56 1.32 -12.57
CA GLU A 223 18.80 1.89 -11.99
C GLU A 223 19.48 0.87 -11.08
N THR A 224 18.72 0.24 -10.19
CA THR A 224 19.24 -0.81 -9.29
C THR A 224 19.81 -1.98 -10.09
N LEU A 225 19.13 -2.39 -11.16
CA LEU A 225 19.58 -3.52 -11.99
C LEU A 225 20.91 -3.24 -12.68
N GLY A 226 21.06 -2.08 -13.33
CA GLY A 226 22.31 -1.70 -14.01
C GLY A 226 23.39 -1.19 -13.05
N GLY A 227 23.04 -0.22 -12.20
CA GLY A 227 23.99 0.46 -11.33
C GLY A 227 24.41 -0.34 -10.10
N THR A 228 23.46 -0.90 -9.37
CA THR A 228 23.75 -1.62 -8.12
C THR A 228 24.15 -3.07 -8.36
N LEU A 229 23.46 -3.79 -9.28
CA LEU A 229 23.68 -5.22 -9.52
C LEU A 229 24.62 -5.51 -10.70
N GLY A 230 24.93 -4.50 -11.54
CA GLY A 230 25.78 -4.66 -12.72
C GLY A 230 25.20 -5.64 -13.75
N ILE A 231 23.87 -5.65 -13.91
CA ILE A 231 23.18 -6.56 -14.84
C ILE A 231 22.59 -5.74 -15.98
N ASP A 232 23.03 -6.02 -17.20
CA ASP A 232 22.43 -5.45 -18.39
C ASP A 232 21.07 -6.12 -18.66
N SER A 233 20.04 -5.31 -18.84
CA SER A 233 18.69 -5.78 -19.17
C SER A 233 18.02 -4.86 -20.18
N ARG A 234 17.19 -5.46 -21.05
CA ARG A 234 16.31 -4.71 -21.96
C ARG A 234 14.97 -4.35 -21.29
N ALA A 235 14.67 -4.95 -20.14
CA ALA A 235 13.45 -4.65 -19.39
C ALA A 235 13.53 -3.26 -18.79
N ALA A 236 12.54 -2.44 -19.03
CA ALA A 236 12.46 -1.07 -18.57
C ALA A 236 11.10 -0.78 -17.95
N VAL A 237 11.03 0.31 -17.20
CA VAL A 237 9.76 0.84 -16.68
C VAL A 237 9.47 2.20 -17.31
N ARG A 238 8.20 2.39 -17.67
CA ARG A 238 7.65 3.70 -17.97
C ARG A 238 7.13 4.31 -16.68
N LEU A 239 7.62 5.50 -16.36
CA LEU A 239 7.28 6.19 -15.14
C LEU A 239 6.07 7.10 -15.37
N ILE A 240 5.05 6.98 -14.51
CA ILE A 240 3.83 7.78 -14.56
C ILE A 240 3.58 8.40 -13.19
N LYS A 241 3.61 9.73 -13.14
CA LYS A 241 3.23 10.47 -11.93
C LYS A 241 1.71 10.48 -11.78
N GLY A 242 1.24 10.16 -10.58
CA GLY A 242 -0.15 10.27 -10.18
C GLY A 242 -0.28 11.09 -8.92
N SER A 243 -1.17 12.07 -8.94
CA SER A 243 -1.37 13.02 -7.84
C SER A 243 -2.79 12.93 -7.29
N HIS A 244 -2.92 13.17 -5.98
CA HIS A 244 -4.18 13.23 -5.27
C HIS A 244 -4.25 14.52 -4.46
N ILE A 245 -5.45 15.07 -4.31
CA ILE A 245 -5.75 16.18 -3.41
C ILE A 245 -6.71 15.73 -2.32
N VAL A 246 -6.61 16.34 -1.16
CA VAL A 246 -7.52 16.16 -0.03
C VAL A 246 -8.20 17.49 0.25
N VAL A 247 -9.51 17.47 0.31
CA VAL A 247 -10.35 18.64 0.60
C VAL A 247 -11.24 18.35 1.81
N PRO A 248 -11.81 19.37 2.49
CA PRO A 248 -12.85 19.15 3.49
C PRO A 248 -14.02 18.32 2.91
N ARG A 249 -14.66 17.53 3.75
CA ARG A 249 -15.72 16.61 3.38
C ARG A 249 -16.73 17.23 2.41
N LEU A 250 -16.85 16.65 1.21
CA LEU A 250 -17.71 17.19 0.14
C LEU A 250 -19.16 16.76 0.28
N TYR A 251 -19.43 15.60 0.87
CA TYR A 251 -20.76 14.99 0.92
C TYR A 251 -20.93 14.10 2.15
N GLU A 252 -22.17 13.85 2.48
CA GLU A 252 -22.55 12.90 3.54
C GLU A 252 -22.63 11.48 2.98
N GLY A 253 -22.30 10.48 3.83
CA GLY A 253 -22.33 9.06 3.50
C GLY A 253 -20.94 8.45 3.36
N GLU A 254 -20.92 7.12 3.29
CA GLU A 254 -19.70 6.30 3.28
C GLU A 254 -19.34 5.81 1.86
N GLN A 255 -20.16 6.14 0.85
CA GLN A 255 -19.90 5.72 -0.53
C GLN A 255 -18.80 6.55 -1.19
N ALA A 256 -18.01 5.91 -2.04
CA ALA A 256 -17.10 6.58 -2.96
C ALA A 256 -17.78 6.82 -4.33
N TYR A 257 -17.24 7.76 -5.08
CA TYR A 257 -17.65 8.01 -6.46
C TYR A 257 -16.52 7.71 -7.42
N ILE A 258 -16.87 7.10 -8.55
CA ILE A 258 -15.99 6.90 -9.70
C ILE A 258 -16.51 7.71 -10.87
N LEU A 259 -15.78 8.73 -11.26
CA LEU A 259 -16.19 9.75 -12.21
C LEU A 259 -15.44 9.56 -13.54
N GLN A 260 -16.16 9.18 -14.58
CA GLN A 260 -15.61 9.10 -15.92
C GLN A 260 -15.47 10.52 -16.49
N GLN A 261 -14.33 10.81 -17.10
CA GLN A 261 -14.05 12.11 -17.72
C GLN A 261 -14.10 12.01 -19.25
N PRO A 262 -14.38 13.13 -19.97
CA PRO A 262 -14.38 13.16 -21.43
C PRO A 262 -13.03 12.75 -22.07
N ASP A 263 -11.92 12.99 -21.38
CA ASP A 263 -10.57 12.58 -21.78
C ASP A 263 -10.26 11.11 -21.48
N THR A 264 -11.30 10.32 -21.20
CA THR A 264 -11.23 8.88 -20.85
C THR A 264 -10.59 8.54 -19.51
N ARG A 265 -10.10 9.50 -18.75
CA ARG A 265 -9.58 9.28 -17.40
C ARG A 265 -10.70 9.01 -16.41
N ILE A 266 -10.31 8.45 -15.28
CA ILE A 266 -11.21 8.18 -14.16
C ILE A 266 -10.70 8.90 -12.93
N ILE A 267 -11.58 9.67 -12.29
CA ILE A 267 -11.31 10.34 -11.02
C ILE A 267 -12.18 9.72 -9.94
N PHE A 268 -11.57 9.44 -8.81
CA PHE A 268 -12.27 8.99 -7.62
C PHE A 268 -12.51 10.17 -6.69
N ALA A 269 -13.65 10.15 -5.99
CA ALA A 269 -13.92 10.96 -4.79
C ALA A 269 -14.30 9.99 -3.67
N ILE A 270 -13.48 9.91 -2.63
CA ILE A 270 -13.55 8.88 -1.61
C ILE A 270 -13.61 9.54 -0.22
N PRO A 271 -14.52 9.14 0.68
CA PRO A 271 -14.48 9.58 2.08
C PRO A 271 -13.11 9.27 2.68
N TYR A 272 -12.49 10.24 3.33
CA TYR A 272 -11.13 10.13 3.82
C TYR A 272 -11.01 10.69 5.23
N GLU A 273 -10.41 9.91 6.12
CA GLU A 273 -10.17 10.32 7.52
C GLU A 273 -11.39 11.01 8.16
N ARG A 274 -12.61 10.58 7.80
CA ARG A 274 -13.93 11.06 8.26
C ARG A 274 -14.30 12.49 7.83
N ASP A 275 -13.39 13.45 7.99
CA ASP A 275 -13.68 14.88 7.81
C ASP A 275 -13.25 15.40 6.44
N PHE A 276 -12.72 14.52 5.60
CA PHE A 276 -12.14 14.88 4.31
C PHE A 276 -12.70 14.05 3.17
N THR A 277 -12.40 14.48 1.96
CA THR A 277 -12.59 13.73 0.72
C THR A 277 -11.26 13.67 -0.02
N LEU A 278 -10.83 12.45 -0.34
CA LEU A 278 -9.69 12.17 -1.20
C LEU A 278 -10.13 12.18 -2.66
N ILE A 279 -9.44 12.94 -3.50
CA ILE A 279 -9.75 13.09 -4.93
C ILE A 279 -8.50 12.74 -5.73
N GLY A 280 -8.64 11.88 -6.71
CA GLY A 280 -7.55 11.45 -7.59
C GLY A 280 -7.96 10.35 -8.56
N THR A 281 -7.13 10.00 -9.50
CA THR A 281 -5.72 10.37 -9.63
C THR A 281 -5.44 10.96 -11.02
N THR A 282 -4.39 11.75 -11.12
CA THR A 282 -3.84 12.16 -12.41
C THR A 282 -2.98 11.06 -13.03
N ASP A 283 -2.70 11.16 -14.33
CA ASP A 283 -1.80 10.30 -15.09
C ASP A 283 -0.92 11.20 -15.96
N VAL A 284 0.30 11.50 -15.48
CA VAL A 284 1.25 12.36 -16.15
C VAL A 284 2.54 11.59 -16.45
N PRO A 285 3.00 11.47 -17.70
CA PRO A 285 4.30 10.90 -18.00
C PRO A 285 5.40 11.58 -17.17
N TYR A 286 6.35 10.80 -16.66
CA TYR A 286 7.41 11.28 -15.81
C TYR A 286 8.77 10.88 -16.38
N GLU A 287 9.54 11.85 -16.85
CA GLU A 287 10.80 11.61 -17.56
C GLU A 287 12.04 11.92 -16.72
N ALA A 288 11.85 12.54 -15.55
CA ALA A 288 12.95 12.80 -14.62
C ALA A 288 13.36 11.55 -13.82
N GLU A 289 14.49 11.63 -13.17
CA GLU A 289 14.94 10.58 -12.24
C GLU A 289 13.92 10.38 -11.12
N PRO A 290 13.66 9.12 -10.72
CA PRO A 290 12.73 8.83 -9.64
C PRO A 290 13.15 9.50 -8.33
N GLY A 291 12.20 10.18 -7.67
CA GLY A 291 12.45 10.92 -6.44
C GLY A 291 11.15 11.38 -5.80
N PRO A 292 11.24 12.24 -4.77
CA PRO A 292 10.08 12.93 -4.24
C PRO A 292 9.42 13.78 -5.32
N VAL A 293 8.11 13.66 -5.44
CA VAL A 293 7.30 14.39 -6.44
C VAL A 293 6.15 15.12 -5.75
N ALA A 294 5.75 16.24 -6.33
CA ALA A 294 4.62 17.03 -5.86
C ALA A 294 3.60 17.24 -7.00
N ILE A 295 2.37 17.54 -6.61
CA ILE A 295 1.32 17.92 -7.54
C ILE A 295 1.62 19.28 -8.16
N SER A 296 1.32 19.47 -9.44
CA SER A 296 1.41 20.78 -10.07
C SER A 296 0.12 21.60 -9.90
N PRO A 297 0.18 22.93 -10.08
CA PRO A 297 -1.02 23.77 -10.11
C PRO A 297 -2.03 23.35 -11.19
N GLU A 298 -1.55 22.86 -12.33
CA GLU A 298 -2.36 22.34 -13.44
C GLU A 298 -3.10 21.07 -13.05
N GLU A 299 -2.42 20.13 -12.40
CA GLU A 299 -3.02 18.89 -11.88
C GLU A 299 -4.07 19.22 -10.83
N THR A 300 -3.80 20.16 -9.92
CA THR A 300 -4.74 20.61 -8.89
C THR A 300 -6.02 21.17 -9.51
N ARG A 301 -5.88 22.09 -10.45
CA ARG A 301 -7.04 22.65 -11.20
C ARG A 301 -7.81 21.56 -11.93
N TYR A 302 -7.12 20.66 -12.62
CA TYR A 302 -7.74 19.54 -13.32
C TYR A 302 -8.61 18.68 -12.39
N LEU A 303 -8.10 18.31 -11.21
CA LEU A 303 -8.85 17.51 -10.24
C LEU A 303 -10.08 18.26 -9.70
N CYS A 304 -9.94 19.55 -9.40
CA CYS A 304 -11.07 20.40 -9.00
C CYS A 304 -12.14 20.48 -10.12
N ASP A 305 -11.74 20.68 -11.36
CA ASP A 305 -12.66 20.75 -12.49
C ASP A 305 -13.40 19.44 -12.74
N CYS A 306 -12.73 18.28 -12.54
CA CYS A 306 -13.36 16.97 -12.64
C CYS A 306 -14.46 16.79 -11.59
N ILE A 307 -14.24 17.23 -10.36
CA ILE A 307 -15.27 17.24 -9.31
C ILE A 307 -16.40 18.17 -9.66
N ASN A 308 -16.09 19.40 -10.08
CA ASN A 308 -17.08 20.44 -10.39
C ASN A 308 -18.01 20.09 -11.56
N ARG A 309 -17.61 19.15 -12.41
CA ARG A 309 -18.49 18.59 -13.45
C ARG A 309 -19.57 17.67 -12.92
N SER A 310 -19.32 17.00 -11.80
CA SER A 310 -20.19 15.94 -11.30
C SER A 310 -20.90 16.30 -10.01
N PHE A 311 -20.28 17.07 -9.12
CA PHE A 311 -20.82 17.45 -7.82
C PHE A 311 -21.53 18.84 -7.90
N ALA A 312 -22.58 18.98 -7.09
CA ALA A 312 -23.31 20.26 -6.97
C ALA A 312 -22.45 21.29 -6.20
N ARG A 313 -21.77 20.87 -5.14
CA ARG A 313 -20.79 21.69 -4.41
C ARG A 313 -19.55 21.84 -5.25
N ARG A 314 -19.13 23.07 -5.48
CA ARG A 314 -17.91 23.39 -6.22
C ARG A 314 -16.73 23.51 -5.26
N ILE A 315 -15.54 23.20 -5.77
CA ILE A 315 -14.26 23.36 -5.07
C ILE A 315 -13.26 24.07 -5.97
N GLY A 316 -12.31 24.77 -5.35
CA GLY A 316 -11.15 25.36 -6.01
C GLY A 316 -9.83 24.89 -5.39
N PRO A 317 -8.68 25.30 -5.94
CA PRO A 317 -7.36 25.03 -5.38
C PRO A 317 -7.21 25.49 -3.92
N GLU A 318 -7.93 26.53 -3.52
CA GLU A 318 -7.97 27.11 -2.17
C GLU A 318 -8.62 26.18 -1.13
N ASP A 319 -9.43 25.21 -1.56
CA ASP A 319 -10.04 24.21 -0.69
C ASP A 319 -9.11 23.02 -0.37
N VAL A 320 -7.95 22.95 -1.06
CA VAL A 320 -7.02 21.82 -0.90
C VAL A 320 -6.24 21.98 0.42
N VAL A 321 -6.50 21.07 1.35
CA VAL A 321 -5.84 21.04 2.68
C VAL A 321 -4.56 20.21 2.68
N TRP A 322 -4.46 19.23 1.79
CA TRP A 322 -3.28 18.39 1.63
C TRP A 322 -3.26 17.73 0.25
N SER A 323 -2.07 17.35 -0.19
CA SER A 323 -1.88 16.62 -1.43
C SER A 323 -0.72 15.64 -1.31
N TYR A 324 -0.75 14.60 -2.13
CA TYR A 324 0.38 13.71 -2.30
C TYR A 324 0.49 13.23 -3.73
N SER A 325 1.70 12.88 -4.12
CA SER A 325 2.00 12.35 -5.46
C SER A 325 2.92 11.15 -5.35
N GLY A 326 2.87 10.28 -6.35
CA GLY A 326 3.77 9.15 -6.44
C GLY A 326 4.04 8.77 -7.89
N VAL A 327 5.18 8.13 -8.11
CA VAL A 327 5.59 7.66 -9.44
C VAL A 327 5.31 6.17 -9.54
N ARG A 328 4.50 5.78 -10.53
CA ARG A 328 4.17 4.38 -10.82
C ARG A 328 5.15 3.81 -11.84
N PRO A 329 5.88 2.74 -11.52
CA PRO A 329 6.69 2.03 -12.49
C PRO A 329 5.80 1.04 -13.26
N LEU A 330 5.38 1.38 -14.46
CA LEU A 330 4.68 0.46 -15.35
C LEU A 330 5.71 -0.27 -16.22
N TYR A 331 5.55 -1.58 -16.41
CA TYR A 331 6.42 -2.30 -17.34
C TYR A 331 6.30 -1.71 -18.74
N ASP A 332 7.42 -1.36 -19.37
CA ASP A 332 7.41 -0.78 -20.71
C ASP A 332 7.29 -1.90 -21.76
N ASP A 333 6.07 -2.13 -22.24
CA ASP A 333 5.75 -3.07 -23.32
C ASP A 333 5.72 -2.41 -24.70
N ALA A 334 6.34 -1.23 -24.84
CA ALA A 334 6.33 -0.39 -26.05
C ALA A 334 4.93 0.06 -26.53
N ALA A 335 3.90 0.01 -25.68
CA ALA A 335 2.57 0.50 -26.02
C ALA A 335 2.56 2.03 -26.21
N ALA A 336 1.85 2.50 -27.25
CA ALA A 336 1.83 3.92 -27.66
C ALA A 336 1.26 4.86 -26.59
N ASN A 337 0.35 4.38 -25.73
CA ASN A 337 -0.34 5.19 -24.72
C ASN A 337 -0.14 4.64 -23.31
N ALA A 338 0.11 5.50 -22.34
CA ALA A 338 0.24 5.15 -20.92
C ALA A 338 -0.98 4.39 -20.35
N SER A 339 -2.19 4.62 -20.90
CA SER A 339 -3.42 3.92 -20.50
C SER A 339 -3.55 2.51 -21.08
N ALA A 340 -2.78 2.18 -22.13
CA ALA A 340 -2.76 0.87 -22.79
C ALA A 340 -1.58 0.00 -22.34
N VAL A 341 -0.59 0.58 -21.61
CA VAL A 341 0.54 -0.16 -21.05
C VAL A 341 0.05 -1.27 -20.14
N THR A 342 0.62 -2.48 -20.25
CA THR A 342 0.25 -3.59 -19.38
C THR A 342 0.36 -3.20 -17.91
N ARG A 343 -0.68 -3.51 -17.16
CA ARG A 343 -0.72 -3.28 -15.71
C ARG A 343 -0.52 -4.56 -14.90
N ASP A 344 -0.10 -5.61 -15.58
CA ASP A 344 0.40 -6.82 -14.95
C ASP A 344 1.86 -6.59 -14.50
N TYR A 345 2.35 -7.43 -13.63
CA TYR A 345 3.76 -7.40 -13.22
C TYR A 345 4.58 -8.36 -14.07
N VAL A 346 5.84 -8.02 -14.24
CA VAL A 346 6.83 -8.90 -14.86
C VAL A 346 7.90 -9.22 -13.80
N LEU A 347 8.20 -10.51 -13.71
CA LEU A 347 9.27 -11.06 -12.87
C LEU A 347 10.37 -11.57 -13.78
N ASP A 348 11.48 -10.88 -13.82
CA ASP A 348 12.64 -11.24 -14.62
C ASP A 348 13.74 -11.83 -13.73
N VAL A 349 14.29 -12.99 -14.12
CA VAL A 349 15.36 -13.67 -13.38
C VAL A 349 16.60 -13.71 -14.25
N ALA A 350 17.61 -12.97 -13.82
CA ALA A 350 18.95 -13.00 -14.39
C ALA A 350 19.85 -13.91 -13.54
N GLU A 351 20.42 -14.91 -14.14
CA GLU A 351 21.32 -15.86 -13.48
C GLU A 351 22.70 -15.92 -14.17
N ALA A 352 23.65 -16.57 -13.54
CA ALA A 352 24.93 -16.90 -14.14
C ALA A 352 25.22 -18.38 -13.87
N ASP A 353 25.37 -19.15 -14.96
CA ASP A 353 25.69 -20.58 -14.92
C ASP A 353 24.69 -21.40 -14.05
N GLY A 354 23.40 -21.07 -14.10
CA GLY A 354 22.37 -21.73 -13.31
C GLY A 354 22.43 -21.46 -11.80
N THR A 355 23.23 -20.46 -11.39
CA THR A 355 23.41 -20.05 -9.99
C THR A 355 23.30 -18.54 -9.84
N ARG A 356 23.38 -18.05 -8.60
CA ARG A 356 23.45 -16.61 -8.29
C ARG A 356 22.30 -15.79 -8.90
N PRO A 357 21.04 -16.20 -8.70
CA PRO A 357 19.92 -15.51 -9.31
C PRO A 357 19.73 -14.11 -8.76
N ALA A 358 19.32 -13.19 -9.65
CA ALA A 358 18.74 -11.90 -9.29
C ALA A 358 17.36 -11.82 -9.93
N LEU A 359 16.33 -11.68 -9.09
CA LEU A 359 14.96 -11.48 -9.54
C LEU A 359 14.60 -10.01 -9.48
N SER A 360 14.21 -9.43 -10.61
CA SER A 360 13.72 -8.05 -10.69
C SER A 360 12.21 -7.99 -10.86
N VAL A 361 11.57 -7.11 -10.10
CA VAL A 361 10.11 -6.90 -10.10
C VAL A 361 9.78 -5.63 -10.86
N PHE A 362 9.17 -5.76 -12.02
CA PHE A 362 8.69 -4.64 -12.83
C PHE A 362 7.17 -4.50 -12.69
N GLY A 363 6.70 -3.31 -12.32
CA GLY A 363 5.28 -3.05 -12.12
C GLY A 363 4.72 -3.64 -10.81
N GLY A 364 3.49 -4.15 -10.89
CA GLY A 364 2.76 -4.69 -9.74
C GLY A 364 1.75 -3.70 -9.15
N LYS A 365 0.75 -4.26 -8.49
CA LYS A 365 -0.35 -3.52 -7.85
C LYS A 365 -0.49 -3.91 -6.41
N ILE A 366 -0.91 -2.96 -5.58
CA ILE A 366 -1.20 -3.22 -4.17
C ILE A 366 -2.25 -4.34 -3.99
N THR A 367 -3.21 -4.46 -4.89
CA THR A 367 -4.25 -5.51 -4.83
C THR A 367 -3.68 -6.92 -4.96
N THR A 368 -2.69 -7.12 -5.83
CA THR A 368 -2.17 -8.45 -6.18
C THR A 368 -0.76 -8.71 -5.64
N TYR A 369 -0.26 -7.84 -4.75
CA TYR A 369 1.10 -7.93 -4.22
C TYR A 369 1.42 -9.30 -3.59
N ARG A 370 0.44 -9.87 -2.86
CA ARG A 370 0.60 -11.15 -2.18
C ARG A 370 0.83 -12.28 -3.20
N ARG A 371 0.04 -12.28 -4.28
CA ARG A 371 0.18 -13.26 -5.36
C ARG A 371 1.49 -13.06 -6.13
N LEU A 372 1.89 -11.81 -6.36
CA LEU A 372 3.19 -11.46 -6.94
C LEU A 372 4.32 -12.03 -6.06
N ALA A 373 4.24 -11.88 -4.74
CA ALA A 373 5.23 -12.40 -3.80
C ALA A 373 5.34 -13.94 -3.89
N GLU A 374 4.22 -14.66 -3.90
CA GLU A 374 4.21 -16.11 -4.11
C GLU A 374 4.87 -16.51 -5.44
N HIS A 375 4.54 -15.81 -6.53
CA HIS A 375 5.14 -16.08 -7.85
C HIS A 375 6.66 -15.80 -7.87
N ALA A 376 7.10 -14.72 -7.20
CA ALA A 376 8.53 -14.40 -7.11
C ALA A 376 9.31 -15.54 -6.43
N ILE A 377 8.79 -16.03 -5.31
CA ILE A 377 9.44 -17.12 -4.59
C ILE A 377 9.32 -18.46 -5.32
N GLU A 378 8.22 -18.73 -6.04
CA GLU A 378 8.13 -19.91 -6.91
C GLU A 378 9.15 -19.87 -8.07
N LYS A 379 9.43 -18.69 -8.65
CA LYS A 379 10.50 -18.52 -9.64
C LYS A 379 11.91 -18.80 -9.08
N LEU A 380 12.12 -18.48 -7.81
CA LEU A 380 13.40 -18.73 -7.12
C LEU A 380 13.51 -20.15 -6.54
N LYS A 381 12.45 -20.94 -6.56
CA LYS A 381 12.42 -22.30 -6.00
C LYS A 381 13.53 -23.22 -6.50
N PRO A 382 13.95 -23.20 -7.80
CA PRO A 382 15.05 -24.05 -8.27
C PRO A 382 16.37 -23.85 -7.53
N TYR A 383 16.58 -22.67 -6.93
CA TYR A 383 17.81 -22.30 -6.20
C TYR A 383 17.74 -22.61 -4.70
N PHE A 384 16.57 -23.02 -4.18
CA PHE A 384 16.34 -23.30 -2.78
C PHE A 384 15.72 -24.68 -2.58
N PRO A 385 16.55 -25.75 -2.60
CA PRO A 385 16.06 -27.10 -2.32
C PRO A 385 15.42 -27.18 -0.93
N GLY A 386 14.22 -27.76 -0.86
CA GLY A 386 13.50 -27.90 0.42
C GLY A 386 12.63 -26.70 0.80
N LEU A 387 12.48 -25.70 -0.09
CA LEU A 387 11.58 -24.56 0.13
C LEU A 387 10.15 -25.02 0.48
N ALA A 388 9.60 -24.54 1.58
CA ALA A 388 8.23 -24.84 2.00
C ALA A 388 7.19 -24.29 0.98
N PRO A 389 5.96 -24.86 0.94
CA PRO A 389 4.91 -24.39 0.05
C PRO A 389 4.41 -22.98 0.40
N ALA A 390 3.69 -22.34 -0.53
CA ALA A 390 3.01 -21.07 -0.30
C ALA A 390 2.03 -21.16 0.87
N TRP A 391 1.98 -20.13 1.70
CA TRP A 391 1.25 -20.13 2.96
C TRP A 391 0.47 -18.82 3.21
N THR A 392 0.83 -17.73 2.53
CA THR A 392 0.31 -16.37 2.81
C THR A 392 -1.18 -16.21 2.51
N GLY A 393 -1.78 -17.15 1.75
CA GLY A 393 -3.17 -17.08 1.33
C GLY A 393 -4.21 -17.13 2.46
N ASP A 394 -3.87 -17.76 3.60
CA ASP A 394 -4.77 -17.96 4.73
C ASP A 394 -4.19 -17.44 6.06
N ALA A 395 -3.01 -16.81 6.02
CA ALA A 395 -2.34 -16.27 7.21
C ALA A 395 -2.71 -14.79 7.41
N PRO A 396 -3.42 -14.43 8.50
CA PRO A 396 -3.72 -13.05 8.82
C PRO A 396 -2.45 -12.21 8.96
N LEU A 397 -2.54 -10.94 8.57
CA LEU A 397 -1.50 -9.96 8.88
C LEU A 397 -1.54 -9.61 10.38
N PRO A 398 -0.43 -9.09 10.96
CA PRO A 398 -0.41 -8.62 12.34
C PRO A 398 -1.59 -7.70 12.65
N GLY A 399 -2.29 -7.97 13.74
CA GLY A 399 -3.53 -7.29 14.08
C GLY A 399 -4.79 -7.80 13.38
N GLY A 400 -4.68 -8.61 12.32
CA GLY A 400 -5.82 -9.10 11.54
C GLY A 400 -6.45 -10.39 12.03
N ALA A 401 -5.88 -11.06 13.03
CA ALA A 401 -6.40 -12.32 13.58
C ALA A 401 -7.66 -12.07 14.45
N MET A 402 -8.75 -11.68 13.81
CA MET A 402 -10.06 -11.44 14.42
C MET A 402 -10.99 -12.62 14.13
N PRO A 403 -11.70 -13.17 15.14
CA PRO A 403 -12.70 -14.22 14.90
C PRO A 403 -13.70 -13.81 13.82
N GLY A 404 -13.89 -14.63 12.79
CA GLY A 404 -14.77 -14.33 11.67
C GLY A 404 -14.37 -13.14 10.81
N ALA A 405 -13.16 -12.58 11.00
CA ALA A 405 -12.73 -11.30 10.42
C ALA A 405 -13.71 -10.14 10.73
N ASP A 406 -14.40 -10.21 11.88
CA ASP A 406 -15.42 -9.25 12.30
C ASP A 406 -14.76 -8.09 13.07
N PHE A 407 -14.56 -7.00 12.34
CA PHE A 407 -14.01 -5.77 12.91
C PHE A 407 -14.93 -5.11 13.93
N ASP A 408 -16.23 -5.13 13.71
CA ASP A 408 -17.18 -4.43 14.60
C ASP A 408 -17.33 -5.17 15.92
N ALA A 409 -17.33 -6.50 15.92
CA ALA A 409 -17.25 -7.30 17.13
C ALA A 409 -15.94 -7.06 17.90
N PHE A 410 -14.80 -6.95 17.19
CA PHE A 410 -13.53 -6.61 17.79
C PHE A 410 -13.54 -5.21 18.42
N LEU A 411 -14.03 -4.19 17.71
CA LEU A 411 -14.14 -2.83 18.23
C LEU A 411 -15.01 -2.76 19.49
N ALA A 412 -16.16 -3.47 19.48
CA ALA A 412 -17.03 -3.56 20.65
C ALA A 412 -16.34 -4.23 21.86
N ALA A 413 -15.49 -5.23 21.62
CA ALA A 413 -14.68 -5.84 22.67
C ALA A 413 -13.62 -4.87 23.21
N LEU A 414 -12.87 -4.19 22.33
CA LEU A 414 -11.86 -3.21 22.73
C LEU A 414 -12.43 -2.06 23.58
N ARG A 415 -13.62 -1.57 23.24
CA ARG A 415 -14.34 -0.55 24.04
C ARG A 415 -14.69 -1.02 25.43
N ARG A 416 -15.06 -2.30 25.61
CA ARG A 416 -15.31 -2.88 26.94
C ARG A 416 -14.03 -3.09 27.74
N GLU A 417 -12.94 -3.44 27.06
CA GLU A 417 -11.62 -3.66 27.68
C GLU A 417 -10.97 -2.34 28.12
N ALA A 418 -11.19 -1.25 27.34
CA ALA A 418 -10.62 0.07 27.60
C ALA A 418 -11.70 1.18 27.57
N PRO A 419 -12.64 1.18 28.55
CA PRO A 419 -13.77 2.10 28.57
C PRO A 419 -13.36 3.57 28.82
N PHE A 420 -12.12 3.82 29.21
CA PHE A 420 -11.56 5.16 29.38
C PHE A 420 -11.20 5.84 28.07
N LEU A 421 -11.14 5.08 26.95
CA LEU A 421 -10.84 5.66 25.65
C LEU A 421 -12.07 6.38 25.08
N PRO A 422 -11.90 7.57 24.49
CA PRO A 422 -12.92 8.16 23.62
C PRO A 422 -13.24 7.20 22.47
N ASP A 423 -14.51 7.13 22.07
CA ASP A 423 -14.98 6.24 21.01
C ASP A 423 -14.20 6.36 19.69
N GLU A 424 -13.83 7.60 19.37
CA GLU A 424 -13.04 7.90 18.17
C GLU A 424 -11.62 7.33 18.25
N THR A 425 -10.96 7.51 19.40
CA THR A 425 -9.63 6.97 19.67
C THR A 425 -9.65 5.44 19.65
N ALA A 426 -10.64 4.82 20.31
CA ALA A 426 -10.81 3.37 20.29
C ALA A 426 -10.97 2.82 18.86
N ARG A 427 -11.80 3.47 18.02
CA ARG A 427 -11.98 3.11 16.63
C ARG A 427 -10.70 3.31 15.80
N ARG A 428 -10.00 4.43 15.99
CA ARG A 428 -8.72 4.72 15.31
C ARG A 428 -7.67 3.67 15.64
N LEU A 429 -7.46 3.35 16.91
CA LEU A 429 -6.52 2.31 17.34
C LEU A 429 -6.93 0.93 16.80
N ALA A 430 -8.21 0.60 16.85
CA ALA A 430 -8.72 -0.65 16.30
C ALA A 430 -8.45 -0.75 14.78
N ARG A 431 -8.65 0.35 14.02
CA ARG A 431 -8.35 0.40 12.58
C ARG A 431 -6.86 0.32 12.30
N ALA A 432 -6.04 1.08 13.01
CA ALA A 432 -4.61 1.13 12.73
C ALA A 432 -3.87 -0.17 13.10
N TYR A 433 -4.22 -0.79 14.25
CA TYR A 433 -3.44 -1.86 14.88
C TYR A 433 -4.19 -3.19 15.03
N GLY A 434 -5.52 -3.21 14.86
CA GLY A 434 -6.30 -4.42 15.09
C GLY A 434 -6.07 -4.98 16.49
N THR A 435 -5.83 -6.29 16.60
CA THR A 435 -5.59 -6.95 17.90
C THR A 435 -4.32 -6.46 18.62
N ASN A 436 -3.36 -5.86 17.88
CA ASN A 436 -2.14 -5.29 18.47
C ASN A 436 -2.42 -4.01 19.27
N ALA A 437 -3.60 -3.36 19.10
CA ALA A 437 -4.01 -2.25 19.94
C ALA A 437 -3.96 -2.58 21.44
N ARG A 438 -4.19 -3.84 21.80
CA ARG A 438 -4.09 -4.33 23.20
C ARG A 438 -2.67 -4.21 23.76
N GLU A 439 -1.65 -4.29 22.92
CA GLU A 439 -0.26 -4.11 23.35
C GLU A 439 0.03 -2.65 23.70
N ILE A 440 -0.46 -1.71 22.89
CA ILE A 440 -0.37 -0.27 23.16
C ILE A 440 -1.07 0.09 24.47
N LEU A 441 -2.22 -0.54 24.74
CA LEU A 441 -3.09 -0.26 25.90
C LEU A 441 -2.71 -1.08 27.13
N ARG A 442 -1.68 -1.92 27.07
CA ARG A 442 -1.34 -2.86 28.16
C ARG A 442 -1.09 -2.15 29.49
N GLY A 443 -1.90 -2.50 30.50
CA GLY A 443 -1.80 -1.97 31.84
C GLY A 443 -2.44 -0.58 32.06
N ALA A 444 -2.84 0.13 31.01
CA ALA A 444 -3.49 1.43 31.12
C ALA A 444 -4.92 1.31 31.65
N ARG A 445 -5.29 2.20 32.57
CA ARG A 445 -6.63 2.34 33.17
C ARG A 445 -7.21 3.73 32.96
N SER A 446 -6.41 4.67 32.44
CA SER A 446 -6.78 6.04 32.14
C SER A 446 -6.01 6.53 30.92
N LEU A 447 -6.41 7.66 30.34
CA LEU A 447 -5.65 8.32 29.28
C LEU A 447 -4.27 8.78 29.76
N ALA A 448 -4.14 9.17 31.03
CA ALA A 448 -2.86 9.61 31.60
C ALA A 448 -1.82 8.48 31.61
N ASP A 449 -2.25 7.22 31.75
CA ASP A 449 -1.36 6.05 31.74
C ASP A 449 -0.75 5.79 30.36
N LEU A 450 -1.30 6.41 29.28
CA LEU A 450 -0.76 6.33 27.92
C LEU A 450 0.34 7.37 27.64
N GLY A 451 0.75 8.13 28.66
CA GLY A 451 1.82 9.11 28.58
C GLY A 451 1.42 10.42 27.92
N GLU A 452 2.39 11.09 27.28
CA GLU A 452 2.18 12.38 26.64
C GLU A 452 1.08 12.32 25.57
N ALA A 453 0.16 13.29 25.61
CA ALA A 453 -0.91 13.41 24.63
C ALA A 453 -0.52 14.40 23.52
N PHE A 454 -0.73 13.96 22.27
CA PHE A 454 -0.55 14.76 21.05
C PHE A 454 -1.90 14.98 20.35
N ASP A 455 -1.91 15.85 19.34
CA ASP A 455 -3.11 16.11 18.55
C ASP A 455 -3.64 14.83 17.87
N GLY A 456 -4.94 14.82 17.54
CA GLY A 456 -5.59 13.68 16.87
C GLY A 456 -5.70 12.41 17.74
N GLY A 457 -5.48 12.53 19.06
CA GLY A 457 -5.55 11.41 20.00
C GLY A 457 -4.36 10.46 19.94
N LEU A 458 -3.22 10.92 19.40
CA LEU A 458 -1.95 10.20 19.46
C LEU A 458 -1.40 10.28 20.89
N THR A 459 -0.79 9.21 21.39
CA THR A 459 -0.25 9.13 22.75
C THR A 459 1.20 8.66 22.77
N GLY A 460 1.93 8.95 23.85
CA GLY A 460 3.31 8.49 24.04
C GLY A 460 3.45 6.98 23.91
N ALA A 461 2.55 6.20 24.52
CA ALA A 461 2.55 4.73 24.41
C ALA A 461 2.39 4.26 22.96
N GLU A 462 1.57 4.94 22.17
CA GLU A 462 1.43 4.64 20.74
C GLU A 462 2.71 4.99 19.96
N VAL A 463 3.32 6.14 20.24
CA VAL A 463 4.60 6.55 19.63
C VAL A 463 5.70 5.53 19.94
N ASP A 464 5.81 5.10 21.19
CA ASP A 464 6.79 4.11 21.63
C ASP A 464 6.58 2.75 20.97
N TYR A 465 5.32 2.34 20.77
CA TYR A 465 4.97 1.14 20.00
C TYR A 465 5.45 1.26 18.54
N LEU A 466 5.18 2.39 17.89
CA LEU A 466 5.59 2.63 16.50
C LEU A 466 7.10 2.63 16.31
N VAL A 467 7.83 3.19 17.28
CA VAL A 467 9.31 3.16 17.28
C VAL A 467 9.82 1.73 17.46
N ARG A 468 9.28 0.99 18.41
CA ARG A 468 9.76 -0.34 18.78
C ARG A 468 9.42 -1.42 17.76
N HIS A 469 8.20 -1.39 17.19
CA HIS A 469 7.67 -2.46 16.37
C HIS A 469 7.52 -2.11 14.89
N GLU A 470 7.52 -0.82 14.54
CA GLU A 470 7.20 -0.37 13.18
C GLU A 470 8.27 0.54 12.57
N TRP A 471 9.48 0.56 13.13
CA TRP A 471 10.65 1.30 12.63
C TRP A 471 10.44 2.81 12.48
N ALA A 472 9.45 3.40 13.11
CA ALA A 472 9.24 4.84 13.05
C ALA A 472 10.39 5.59 13.73
N ARG A 473 10.94 6.61 13.06
CA ARG A 473 12.05 7.42 13.57
C ARG A 473 11.83 8.92 13.48
N THR A 474 10.91 9.36 12.64
CA THR A 474 10.62 10.79 12.45
C THR A 474 9.13 11.07 12.66
N PRO A 475 8.74 12.33 12.92
CA PRO A 475 7.34 12.72 12.95
C PRO A 475 6.60 12.33 11.65
N ASP A 476 7.23 12.48 10.49
CA ASP A 476 6.64 12.13 9.20
C ASP A 476 6.35 10.64 9.06
N ASP A 477 7.21 9.77 9.61
CA ASP A 477 6.94 8.33 9.64
C ASP A 477 5.61 8.06 10.35
N ILE A 478 5.39 8.71 11.49
CA ILE A 478 4.22 8.54 12.34
C ILE A 478 2.99 9.21 11.74
N LEU A 479 3.11 10.49 11.41
CA LEU A 479 1.98 11.33 11.02
C LEU A 479 1.43 11.03 9.62
N TRP A 480 2.27 10.49 8.72
CA TRP A 480 1.90 10.30 7.32
C TRP A 480 1.97 8.84 6.83
N ARG A 481 2.85 8.00 7.39
CA ARG A 481 3.00 6.61 6.97
C ARG A 481 2.44 5.58 7.94
N ARG A 482 2.50 5.82 9.27
CA ARG A 482 1.85 4.92 10.26
C ARG A 482 0.41 5.31 10.56
N SER A 483 0.11 6.61 10.38
CA SER A 483 -1.23 7.16 10.51
C SER A 483 -1.50 8.19 9.41
N LYS A 484 -2.57 8.95 9.51
CA LYS A 484 -2.83 10.17 8.73
C LYS A 484 -3.12 11.35 9.66
N LEU A 485 -2.61 11.27 10.89
CA LEU A 485 -2.82 12.28 11.90
C LEU A 485 -2.21 13.63 11.54
N GLY A 486 -1.26 13.68 10.60
CA GLY A 486 -0.74 14.93 10.05
C GLY A 486 -1.81 15.88 9.51
N LEU A 487 -2.97 15.34 9.08
CA LEU A 487 -4.14 16.16 8.70
C LEU A 487 -4.76 16.95 9.87
N ARG A 488 -4.46 16.57 11.13
CA ARG A 488 -5.04 17.15 12.35
C ARG A 488 -3.99 17.64 13.35
N THR A 489 -2.71 17.48 13.03
CA THR A 489 -1.60 17.83 13.93
C THR A 489 -1.12 19.23 13.61
N GLY A 490 -1.18 20.11 14.63
CA GLY A 490 -0.61 21.45 14.55
C GLY A 490 0.91 21.47 14.74
N PRO A 491 1.59 22.58 14.39
CA PRO A 491 3.05 22.71 14.47
C PRO A 491 3.62 22.43 15.87
N ASP A 492 2.95 22.88 16.92
CA ASP A 492 3.41 22.69 18.31
C ASP A 492 3.38 21.20 18.71
N SER A 493 2.34 20.48 18.31
CA SER A 493 2.23 19.05 18.58
C SER A 493 3.27 18.26 17.79
N ALA A 494 3.54 18.64 16.54
CA ALA A 494 4.60 18.04 15.74
C ALA A 494 6.00 18.28 16.36
N ALA A 495 6.25 19.46 16.89
CA ALA A 495 7.50 19.77 17.60
C ALA A 495 7.67 18.94 18.88
N ARG A 496 6.61 18.79 19.68
CA ARG A 496 6.62 17.93 20.87
C ARG A 496 6.85 16.45 20.52
N LEU A 497 6.24 15.97 19.44
CA LEU A 497 6.47 14.62 18.92
C LEU A 497 7.93 14.41 18.52
N ALA A 498 8.55 15.39 17.85
CA ALA A 498 9.97 15.34 17.51
C ALA A 498 10.87 15.27 18.76
N ALA A 499 10.54 16.05 19.79
CA ALA A 499 11.24 16.02 21.07
C ALA A 499 11.09 14.68 21.80
N HIS A 500 9.88 14.08 21.80
CA HIS A 500 9.62 12.76 22.37
C HIS A 500 10.49 11.68 21.70
N LEU A 501 10.51 11.65 20.36
CA LEU A 501 11.33 10.72 19.58
C LEU A 501 12.84 10.86 19.86
N THR A 502 13.31 12.07 20.14
CA THR A 502 14.72 12.33 20.47
C THR A 502 15.08 11.79 21.86
N ARG A 503 14.20 12.00 22.87
CA ARG A 503 14.42 11.48 24.24
C ARG A 503 14.47 9.94 24.24
N GLY A 504 13.51 9.29 23.60
CA GLY A 504 13.47 7.81 23.54
C GLY A 504 14.69 7.18 22.87
N ARG A 505 15.37 7.89 21.94
CA ARG A 505 16.63 7.42 21.35
C ARG A 505 17.81 7.56 22.29
N ALA A 506 17.86 8.64 23.08
CA ALA A 506 18.94 8.85 24.03
C ALA A 506 18.91 7.85 25.20
N GLU A 507 17.72 7.35 25.55
CA GLU A 507 17.53 6.31 26.57
C GLU A 507 17.84 4.87 26.07
N ALA A 508 17.81 4.65 24.76
CA ALA A 508 18.06 3.36 24.11
C ALA A 508 19.50 3.17 23.63
N ALA A 509 20.32 4.23 23.60
CA ALA A 509 21.73 4.26 23.19
C ALA A 509 22.64 4.07 24.39
#